data_e6d4ee4f279a1459348592a6b9afa71e
#
_entry.id   e6d4ee4f279a1459348592a6b9afa71e
#
_cell.length_a   1.000
_cell.length_b   1.000
_cell.length_c   1.000
_cell.angle_alpha   90.00
_cell.angle_beta   90.00
_cell.angle_gamma   90.00
#
_symmetry.space_group_name_H-M   'P 1'
#
loop_
_entity.id
_entity.type
_entity.pdbx_description
1 polymer ?
#
loop_
_entity_poly.entity_id
_entity_poly.type
_entity_poly.pdbx_seq_one_letter_code
_entity_poly.pdbx_strand_id
1 'polypeptide(L)'
;MRVYDAKNIKFKDGLTEKRRKAYILKTLFFVGLIISIAGFALYLLFFSGLLEINLVNISGLNKISGDEFNKVLNERLDSKWLGFLKRQRNLIFFDADSFRVEMLATFPEIKEISVNKEPLHTLNIDVTERTTVGIWCFVDNCKYFDEWGSVWGSAAKSSGSLVIVVEDMRQEKEMDSDILNDVMLISKQLKEMNIFINKFIIPDKFIGDFNALTSGGYELLFNADSDIKEQLKVLDIFLKEKRGDPDFKPQYIDLRINGRIYYK
;
A
#
# COMPACT_ATOMS: atom_id res chain seq x y z
N MET A 1 50.73 81.88 27.27
CA MET A 1 51.08 80.86 26.31
C MET A 1 49.84 80.01 26.01
N ARG A 2 49.16 80.19 24.86
CA ARG A 2 47.94 79.32 24.55
C ARG A 2 48.42 78.20 23.64
N VAL A 3 48.30 76.95 24.16
CA VAL A 3 48.59 75.75 23.40
C VAL A 3 47.40 75.44 22.52
N TYR A 4 47.58 75.42 21.20
CA TYR A 4 46.55 75.01 20.25
C TYR A 4 46.64 73.46 20.06
N ASP A 5 45.68 72.76 20.56
CA ASP A 5 45.64 71.30 20.45
C ASP A 5 45.05 70.92 19.09
N ALA A 6 45.90 70.49 18.15
CA ALA A 6 45.52 70.10 16.80
C ALA A 6 44.92 68.71 16.65
N LYS A 7 44.73 68.01 17.76
CA LYS A 7 44.25 66.62 17.76
C LYS A 7 42.79 66.41 17.41
N ASN A 8 41.99 67.46 17.26
CA ASN A 8 40.55 67.35 17.02
C ASN A 8 40.07 67.86 15.65
N ILE A 9 40.95 68.07 14.72
CA ILE A 9 40.53 68.40 13.34
C ILE A 9 40.23 67.08 12.60
N LYS A 10 38.97 66.66 12.63
CA LYS A 10 38.50 65.62 11.70
C LYS A 10 38.51 66.20 10.30
N PHE A 11 39.61 65.98 9.56
CA PHE A 11 39.63 66.26 8.13
C PHE A 11 38.55 65.35 7.47
N LYS A 12 37.44 66.00 7.12
CA LYS A 12 36.47 65.38 6.22
C LYS A 12 37.06 65.38 4.82
N ASP A 13 37.79 64.32 4.48
CA ASP A 13 38.29 64.16 3.13
C ASP A 13 37.09 63.83 2.21
N GLY A 14 36.67 64.83 1.43
CA GLY A 14 35.53 64.78 0.51
C GLY A 14 35.66 63.65 -0.54
N LEU A 15 36.88 63.16 -0.78
CA LEU A 15 37.16 62.03 -1.68
C LEU A 15 36.83 60.70 -1.03
N THR A 16 37.07 60.55 0.25
CA THR A 16 36.72 59.34 0.99
C THR A 16 35.20 59.22 1.17
N GLU A 17 34.49 60.31 1.41
CA GLU A 17 33.01 60.32 1.42
C GLU A 17 32.40 59.95 0.06
N LYS A 18 32.90 60.47 -1.03
CA LYS A 18 32.46 60.17 -2.39
C LYS A 18 32.72 58.71 -2.73
N ARG A 19 33.88 58.14 -2.38
CA ARG A 19 34.19 56.70 -2.57
C ARG A 19 33.30 55.81 -1.74
N ARG A 20 33.05 56.16 -0.48
CA ARG A 20 32.17 55.43 0.41
C ARG A 20 30.73 55.42 -0.10
N LYS A 21 30.20 56.57 -0.54
CA LYS A 21 28.86 56.68 -1.15
C LYS A 21 28.76 55.85 -2.43
N ALA A 22 29.76 55.90 -3.29
CA ALA A 22 29.81 55.10 -4.52
C ALA A 22 29.84 53.57 -4.21
N TYR A 23 30.63 53.20 -3.20
CA TYR A 23 30.67 51.78 -2.75
C TYR A 23 29.32 51.32 -2.19
N ILE A 24 28.70 52.09 -1.32
CA ILE A 24 27.37 51.80 -0.77
C ILE A 24 26.33 51.69 -1.90
N LEU A 25 26.34 52.66 -2.86
CA LEU A 25 25.41 52.65 -3.98
C LEU A 25 25.59 51.38 -4.85
N LYS A 26 26.86 51.02 -5.12
CA LYS A 26 27.19 49.80 -5.86
C LYS A 26 26.72 48.53 -5.12
N THR A 27 26.95 48.46 -3.81
CA THR A 27 26.48 47.32 -2.98
C THR A 27 24.95 47.22 -2.97
N LEU A 28 24.25 48.35 -2.79
CA LEU A 28 22.78 48.38 -2.84
C LEU A 28 22.25 47.96 -4.22
N PHE A 29 22.92 48.37 -5.31
CA PHE A 29 22.55 47.92 -6.65
C PHE A 29 22.69 46.40 -6.81
N PHE A 30 23.81 45.81 -6.38
CA PHE A 30 23.98 44.35 -6.45
C PHE A 30 23.00 43.59 -5.55
N VAL A 31 22.72 44.08 -4.35
CA VAL A 31 21.72 43.49 -3.47
C VAL A 31 20.32 43.58 -4.10
N GLY A 32 19.96 44.72 -4.64
CA GLY A 32 18.70 44.89 -5.37
C GLY A 32 18.57 43.97 -6.58
N LEU A 33 19.67 43.83 -7.35
CA LEU A 33 19.71 42.90 -8.48
C LEU A 33 19.48 41.41 -8.03
N ILE A 34 20.16 41.00 -6.96
CA ILE A 34 19.99 39.64 -6.41
C ILE A 34 18.55 39.42 -5.94
N ILE A 35 17.96 40.37 -5.22
CA ILE A 35 16.57 40.31 -4.78
C ILE A 35 15.61 40.25 -5.98
N SER A 36 15.86 41.02 -7.03
CA SER A 36 15.05 41.00 -8.25
C SER A 36 15.12 39.64 -8.97
N ILE A 37 16.32 39.08 -9.10
CA ILE A 37 16.50 37.73 -9.70
C ILE A 37 15.81 36.66 -8.85
N ALA A 38 15.96 36.73 -7.54
CA ALA A 38 15.30 35.78 -6.62
C ALA A 38 13.76 35.89 -6.69
N GLY A 39 13.24 37.13 -6.72
CA GLY A 39 11.80 37.38 -6.88
C GLY A 39 11.26 36.88 -8.22
N PHE A 40 12.02 37.08 -9.31
CA PHE A 40 11.66 36.56 -10.62
C PHE A 40 11.70 35.05 -10.68
N ALA A 41 12.69 34.41 -10.05
CA ALA A 41 12.75 32.95 -9.95
C ALA A 41 11.56 32.38 -9.15
N LEU A 42 11.21 33.00 -8.02
CA LEU A 42 10.02 32.64 -7.24
C LEU A 42 8.74 32.82 -8.05
N TYR A 43 8.61 33.90 -8.80
CA TYR A 43 7.49 34.12 -9.70
C TYR A 43 7.38 33.00 -10.75
N LEU A 44 8.48 32.61 -11.37
CA LEU A 44 8.50 31.50 -12.33
C LEU A 44 8.10 30.16 -11.68
N LEU A 45 8.55 29.89 -10.46
CA LEU A 45 8.26 28.64 -9.75
C LEU A 45 6.79 28.52 -9.32
N PHE A 46 6.16 29.62 -8.88
CA PHE A 46 4.84 29.58 -8.28
C PHE A 46 3.70 30.06 -9.18
N PHE A 47 3.98 30.97 -10.12
CA PHE A 47 2.94 31.64 -10.90
C PHE A 47 3.07 31.43 -12.41
N SER A 48 4.23 30.98 -12.90
CA SER A 48 4.33 30.63 -14.32
C SER A 48 3.82 29.19 -14.50
N GLY A 49 3.02 28.92 -15.52
CA GLY A 49 2.57 27.58 -15.89
C GLY A 49 3.68 26.61 -16.33
N LEU A 50 4.98 27.03 -16.21
CA LEU A 50 6.14 26.25 -16.66
C LEU A 50 6.33 24.90 -15.93
N LEU A 51 5.78 24.77 -14.74
CA LEU A 51 5.91 23.57 -13.90
C LEU A 51 4.54 23.01 -13.50
N GLU A 52 3.49 23.47 -14.16
CA GLU A 52 2.14 22.97 -13.92
C GLU A 52 1.97 21.56 -14.48
N ILE A 53 1.40 20.66 -13.68
CA ILE A 53 1.05 19.29 -14.11
C ILE A 53 -0.15 19.40 -15.04
N ASN A 54 0.07 19.18 -16.33
CA ASN A 54 -0.94 19.24 -17.37
C ASN A 54 -1.32 17.87 -17.92
N LEU A 55 -0.38 16.93 -17.88
CA LEU A 55 -0.59 15.57 -18.35
C LEU A 55 -0.38 14.59 -17.19
N VAL A 56 -1.38 13.74 -16.97
CA VAL A 56 -1.27 12.63 -16.02
C VAL A 56 -1.55 11.33 -16.76
N ASN A 57 -0.56 10.45 -16.74
CA ASN A 57 -0.69 9.11 -17.28
C ASN A 57 -0.89 8.14 -16.12
N ILE A 58 -1.99 7.40 -16.13
CA ILE A 58 -2.30 6.39 -15.12
C ILE A 58 -2.30 5.04 -15.81
N SER A 59 -1.57 4.10 -15.23
CA SER A 59 -1.49 2.71 -15.71
C SER A 59 -1.78 1.72 -14.58
N GLY A 60 -2.18 0.50 -14.93
CA GLY A 60 -2.34 -0.62 -13.99
C GLY A 60 -3.68 -0.67 -13.25
N LEU A 61 -4.64 0.21 -13.55
CA LEU A 61 -6.01 0.11 -13.04
C LEU A 61 -6.77 -0.98 -13.82
N ASN A 62 -7.37 -1.92 -13.10
CA ASN A 62 -8.17 -3.02 -13.66
C ASN A 62 -9.56 -3.12 -13.03
N LYS A 63 -9.65 -3.14 -11.69
CA LYS A 63 -10.89 -3.24 -10.91
C LYS A 63 -11.36 -1.88 -10.40
N ILE A 64 -10.40 -1.01 -10.07
CA ILE A 64 -10.67 0.34 -9.59
C ILE A 64 -11.16 1.18 -10.75
N SER A 65 -12.26 1.89 -10.56
CA SER A 65 -12.80 2.82 -11.55
C SER A 65 -11.80 3.95 -11.81
N GLY A 66 -11.39 4.12 -13.08
CA GLY A 66 -10.55 5.24 -13.48
C GLY A 66 -11.16 6.60 -13.16
N ASP A 67 -12.49 6.72 -13.18
CA ASP A 67 -13.19 7.98 -12.86
C ASP A 67 -13.08 8.29 -11.36
N GLU A 68 -13.24 7.29 -10.49
CA GLU A 68 -13.08 7.46 -9.03
C GLU A 68 -11.64 7.82 -8.67
N PHE A 69 -10.68 7.13 -9.26
CA PHE A 69 -9.27 7.41 -9.06
C PHE A 69 -8.94 8.85 -9.51
N ASN A 70 -9.37 9.25 -10.71
CA ASN A 70 -9.16 10.60 -11.24
C ASN A 70 -9.85 11.67 -10.38
N LYS A 71 -11.00 11.38 -9.79
CA LYS A 71 -11.68 12.33 -8.90
C LYS A 71 -10.80 12.65 -7.68
N VAL A 72 -10.31 11.63 -6.98
CA VAL A 72 -9.45 11.82 -5.80
C VAL A 72 -8.14 12.54 -6.19
N LEU A 73 -7.53 12.15 -7.31
CA LEU A 73 -6.33 12.81 -7.83
C LEU A 73 -6.58 14.30 -8.13
N ASN A 74 -7.67 14.63 -8.82
CA ASN A 74 -7.99 16.02 -9.15
C ASN A 74 -8.32 16.85 -7.91
N GLU A 75 -9.02 16.29 -6.93
CA GLU A 75 -9.24 16.95 -5.63
C GLU A 75 -7.92 17.28 -4.96
N ARG A 76 -6.94 16.39 -5.03
CA ARG A 76 -5.59 16.62 -4.51
C ARG A 76 -4.86 17.69 -5.30
N LEU A 77 -4.84 17.62 -6.64
CA LEU A 77 -4.16 18.60 -7.51
C LEU A 77 -4.75 20.01 -7.35
N ASP A 78 -6.05 20.10 -7.13
CA ASP A 78 -6.76 21.37 -6.97
C ASP A 78 -6.77 21.89 -5.52
N SER A 79 -6.17 21.15 -4.59
CA SER A 79 -6.06 21.58 -3.19
C SER A 79 -5.27 22.89 -3.10
N LYS A 80 -5.84 23.88 -2.38
CA LYS A 80 -5.27 25.21 -2.25
C LYS A 80 -4.46 25.35 -0.98
N TRP A 81 -3.20 25.76 -1.12
CA TRP A 81 -2.38 26.20 -0.01
C TRP A 81 -2.51 27.72 0.16
N LEU A 82 -2.65 28.20 1.38
CA LEU A 82 -2.92 29.62 1.68
C LEU A 82 -4.16 30.22 0.96
N GLY A 83 -5.11 29.38 0.54
CA GLY A 83 -6.37 29.81 -0.07
C GLY A 83 -6.30 30.19 -1.58
N PHE A 84 -5.11 30.40 -2.15
CA PHE A 84 -4.96 30.83 -3.55
C PHE A 84 -3.92 30.07 -4.36
N LEU A 85 -2.91 29.44 -3.75
CA LEU A 85 -1.87 28.69 -4.45
C LEU A 85 -2.24 27.22 -4.58
N LYS A 86 -2.34 26.69 -5.80
CA LYS A 86 -2.50 25.26 -6.09
C LYS A 86 -1.13 24.59 -6.06
N ARG A 87 -0.57 24.44 -4.87
CA ARG A 87 0.77 23.87 -4.67
C ARG A 87 0.92 22.49 -5.26
N GLN A 88 -0.09 21.63 -5.10
CA GLN A 88 -0.04 20.24 -5.55
C GLN A 88 -0.15 20.09 -7.08
N ARG A 89 -0.60 21.12 -7.80
CA ARG A 89 -0.60 21.12 -9.27
C ARG A 89 0.76 21.48 -9.86
N ASN A 90 1.73 21.83 -9.05
CA ASN A 90 3.09 22.12 -9.49
C ASN A 90 3.98 20.88 -9.33
N LEU A 91 4.67 20.49 -10.41
CA LEU A 91 5.49 19.27 -10.48
C LEU A 91 6.57 19.18 -9.39
N ILE A 92 7.20 20.32 -9.04
CA ILE A 92 8.23 20.34 -7.99
C ILE A 92 7.60 20.14 -6.60
N PHE A 93 6.49 20.81 -6.36
CA PHE A 93 5.84 20.83 -5.05
C PHE A 93 4.81 19.71 -4.85
N PHE A 94 4.51 18.93 -5.87
CA PHE A 94 3.66 17.75 -5.72
C PHE A 94 4.29 16.78 -4.74
N ASP A 95 3.58 16.49 -3.68
CA ASP A 95 4.02 15.56 -2.63
C ASP A 95 3.59 14.13 -2.98
N ALA A 96 4.48 13.40 -3.64
CA ALA A 96 4.24 12.04 -4.11
C ALA A 96 4.06 11.04 -2.97
N ASP A 97 4.78 11.22 -1.83
CA ASP A 97 4.71 10.30 -0.71
C ASP A 97 3.39 10.47 0.05
N SER A 98 2.99 11.72 0.31
CA SER A 98 1.68 11.99 0.92
C SER A 98 0.53 11.55 0.02
N PHE A 99 0.65 11.71 -1.30
CA PHE A 99 -0.32 11.22 -2.27
C PHE A 99 -0.42 9.68 -2.24
N ARG A 100 0.71 8.98 -2.20
CA ARG A 100 0.73 7.52 -2.09
C ARG A 100 -0.01 7.03 -0.85
N VAL A 101 0.26 7.62 0.31
CA VAL A 101 -0.40 7.26 1.57
C VAL A 101 -1.91 7.49 1.49
N GLU A 102 -2.34 8.63 0.94
CA GLU A 102 -3.75 8.96 0.76
C GLU A 102 -4.47 7.96 -0.16
N MET A 103 -3.85 7.62 -1.30
CA MET A 103 -4.43 6.67 -2.26
C MET A 103 -4.52 5.26 -1.71
N LEU A 104 -3.51 4.78 -0.98
CA LEU A 104 -3.53 3.47 -0.32
C LEU A 104 -4.60 3.41 0.79
N ALA A 105 -4.88 4.51 1.47
CA ALA A 105 -5.95 4.59 2.46
C ALA A 105 -7.34 4.64 1.82
N THR A 106 -7.47 5.34 0.67
CA THR A 106 -8.75 5.53 -0.03
C THR A 106 -9.14 4.29 -0.83
N PHE A 107 -8.16 3.61 -1.43
CA PHE A 107 -8.34 2.42 -2.26
C PHE A 107 -7.54 1.24 -1.66
N PRO A 108 -8.11 0.52 -0.70
CA PRO A 108 -7.43 -0.63 -0.07
C PRO A 108 -7.10 -1.78 -1.04
N GLU A 109 -7.75 -1.80 -2.22
CA GLU A 109 -7.47 -2.71 -3.33
C GLU A 109 -6.09 -2.48 -3.96
N ILE A 110 -5.47 -1.34 -3.70
CA ILE A 110 -4.15 -1.04 -4.22
C ILE A 110 -3.08 -1.69 -3.33
N LYS A 111 -2.18 -2.42 -3.96
CA LYS A 111 -0.98 -2.97 -3.32
C LYS A 111 0.13 -1.94 -3.27
N GLU A 112 0.38 -1.28 -4.40
CA GLU A 112 1.49 -0.36 -4.57
C GLU A 112 1.16 0.73 -5.58
N ILE A 113 1.68 1.94 -5.32
CA ILE A 113 1.64 3.08 -6.24
C ILE A 113 3.05 3.60 -6.43
N SER A 114 3.48 3.71 -7.67
CA SER A 114 4.68 4.42 -8.08
C SER A 114 4.29 5.74 -8.74
N VAL A 115 4.95 6.81 -8.34
CA VAL A 115 4.71 8.16 -8.88
C VAL A 115 6.01 8.72 -9.42
N ASN A 116 6.07 8.89 -10.73
CA ASN A 116 7.23 9.39 -11.44
C ASN A 116 6.92 10.76 -12.06
N LYS A 117 7.75 11.74 -11.73
CA LYS A 117 7.66 13.10 -12.25
C LYS A 117 8.57 13.21 -13.48
N GLU A 118 7.98 13.43 -14.64
CA GLU A 118 8.76 13.68 -15.85
C GLU A 118 8.88 15.19 -16.11
N PRO A 119 10.05 15.65 -16.61
CA PRO A 119 10.19 17.02 -17.06
C PRO A 119 9.10 17.39 -18.07
N LEU A 120 8.71 18.66 -18.11
CA LEU A 120 7.71 19.17 -19.05
C LEU A 120 6.26 18.77 -18.74
N HIS A 121 5.85 18.87 -17.46
CA HIS A 121 4.43 18.86 -17.05
C HIS A 121 3.75 17.48 -16.90
N THR A 122 4.50 16.38 -16.93
CA THR A 122 3.93 15.04 -16.91
C THR A 122 4.11 14.36 -15.56
N LEU A 123 3.02 13.77 -15.06
CA LEU A 123 3.00 12.92 -13.89
C LEU A 123 2.60 11.50 -14.32
N ASN A 124 3.50 10.54 -14.16
CA ASN A 124 3.20 9.13 -14.42
C ASN A 124 2.88 8.42 -13.11
N ILE A 125 1.74 7.77 -13.05
CA ILE A 125 1.25 7.04 -11.90
C ILE A 125 1.03 5.59 -12.32
N ASP A 126 1.86 4.70 -11.77
CA ASP A 126 1.73 3.26 -12.00
C ASP A 126 1.11 2.60 -10.77
N VAL A 127 -0.03 1.97 -10.95
CA VAL A 127 -0.81 1.34 -9.89
C VAL A 127 -0.70 -0.18 -10.03
N THR A 128 -0.40 -0.84 -8.92
CA THR A 128 -0.48 -2.30 -8.84
C THR A 128 -1.63 -2.66 -7.91
N GLU A 129 -2.67 -3.28 -8.45
CA GLU A 129 -3.80 -3.76 -7.66
C GLU A 129 -3.50 -5.10 -6.99
N ARG A 130 -4.14 -5.35 -5.84
CA ARG A 130 -4.04 -6.63 -5.12
C ARG A 130 -4.74 -7.74 -5.89
N THR A 131 -4.10 -8.89 -5.94
CA THR A 131 -4.70 -10.11 -6.48
C THR A 131 -5.46 -10.82 -5.36
N THR A 132 -6.77 -10.94 -5.52
CA THR A 132 -7.61 -11.68 -4.59
C THR A 132 -7.28 -13.18 -4.66
N VAL A 133 -6.89 -13.76 -3.54
CA VAL A 133 -6.70 -15.21 -3.39
C VAL A 133 -7.91 -15.85 -2.74
N GLY A 134 -8.53 -15.14 -1.81
CA GLY A 134 -9.69 -15.66 -1.12
C GLY A 134 -10.51 -14.59 -0.40
N ILE A 135 -11.49 -15.07 0.34
CA ILE A 135 -12.33 -14.29 1.25
C ILE A 135 -12.26 -14.87 2.64
N TRP A 136 -12.18 -14.01 3.65
CA TRP A 136 -12.22 -14.34 5.05
C TRP A 136 -13.49 -13.75 5.66
N CYS A 137 -14.33 -14.62 6.17
CA CYS A 137 -15.64 -14.27 6.70
C CYS A 137 -15.66 -14.41 8.22
N PHE A 138 -15.91 -13.31 8.91
CA PHE A 138 -16.25 -13.28 10.33
C PHE A 138 -17.76 -13.21 10.46
N VAL A 139 -18.40 -14.30 10.82
CA VAL A 139 -19.86 -14.43 10.91
C VAL A 139 -20.53 -13.98 9.61
N ASP A 140 -20.87 -12.69 9.47
CA ASP A 140 -21.56 -12.12 8.30
C ASP A 140 -20.73 -11.09 7.54
N ASN A 141 -19.55 -10.75 8.03
CA ASN A 141 -18.69 -9.76 7.41
C ASN A 141 -17.50 -10.45 6.71
N CYS A 142 -17.54 -10.50 5.40
CA CYS A 142 -16.45 -11.06 4.60
C CYS A 142 -15.56 -9.96 4.01
N LYS A 143 -14.26 -10.23 3.96
CA LYS A 143 -13.24 -9.37 3.36
C LYS A 143 -12.39 -10.16 2.39
N TYR A 144 -11.84 -9.50 1.39
CA TYR A 144 -10.85 -10.10 0.50
C TYR A 144 -9.50 -10.22 1.19
N PHE A 145 -8.69 -11.19 0.79
CA PHE A 145 -7.28 -11.27 1.17
C PHE A 145 -6.41 -11.68 -0.02
N ASP A 146 -5.13 -11.28 0.04
CA ASP A 146 -4.08 -11.63 -0.93
C ASP A 146 -3.11 -12.69 -0.39
N GLU A 147 -2.14 -13.07 -1.21
CA GLU A 147 -1.13 -14.06 -0.86
C GLU A 147 -0.17 -13.64 0.26
N TRP A 148 -0.17 -12.34 0.63
CA TRP A 148 0.64 -11.80 1.73
C TRP A 148 -0.16 -11.62 3.02
N GLY A 149 -1.42 -12.00 3.03
CA GLY A 149 -2.29 -11.83 4.20
C GLY A 149 -2.87 -10.44 4.37
N SER A 150 -2.71 -9.55 3.37
CA SER A 150 -3.38 -8.25 3.41
C SER A 150 -4.87 -8.43 3.19
N VAL A 151 -5.67 -7.82 4.05
CA VAL A 151 -7.14 -7.88 4.02
C VAL A 151 -7.72 -6.54 3.62
N TRP A 152 -8.69 -6.55 2.71
CA TRP A 152 -9.32 -5.29 2.27
C TRP A 152 -10.78 -5.45 1.84
N GLY A 153 -11.44 -4.31 1.70
CA GLY A 153 -12.78 -4.18 1.13
C GLY A 153 -13.86 -4.95 1.86
N SER A 154 -14.97 -5.16 1.20
CA SER A 154 -16.08 -6.00 1.63
C SER A 154 -16.39 -7.00 0.54
N ALA A 155 -16.47 -8.26 0.87
CA ALA A 155 -16.73 -9.35 -0.06
C ALA A 155 -18.14 -9.93 0.16
N ALA A 156 -18.78 -10.37 -0.90
CA ALA A 156 -19.99 -11.18 -0.79
C ALA A 156 -19.62 -12.60 -0.34
N LYS A 157 -20.51 -13.26 0.41
CA LYS A 157 -20.35 -14.69 0.72
C LYS A 157 -20.26 -15.47 -0.59
N SER A 158 -19.26 -16.35 -0.70
CA SER A 158 -19.04 -17.20 -1.87
C SER A 158 -19.23 -18.67 -1.52
N SER A 159 -19.61 -19.48 -2.49
CA SER A 159 -19.69 -20.93 -2.36
C SER A 159 -18.33 -21.64 -2.39
N GLY A 160 -17.24 -20.92 -2.64
CA GLY A 160 -15.87 -21.46 -2.58
C GLY A 160 -15.35 -22.15 -3.84
N SER A 161 -16.06 -22.09 -4.96
CA SER A 161 -15.63 -22.83 -6.17
C SER A 161 -14.44 -22.20 -6.92
N LEU A 162 -14.22 -20.89 -6.78
CA LEU A 162 -13.20 -20.15 -7.54
C LEU A 162 -12.13 -19.50 -6.65
N VAL A 163 -12.43 -19.24 -5.41
CA VAL A 163 -11.56 -18.58 -4.43
C VAL A 163 -11.56 -19.34 -3.12
N ILE A 164 -10.48 -19.24 -2.37
CA ILE A 164 -10.41 -19.81 -1.03
C ILE A 164 -11.42 -19.09 -0.13
N VAL A 165 -12.25 -19.83 0.58
CA VAL A 165 -13.20 -19.29 1.56
C VAL A 165 -12.79 -19.74 2.95
N VAL A 166 -12.64 -18.80 3.88
CA VAL A 166 -12.41 -19.07 5.29
C VAL A 166 -13.60 -18.56 6.08
N GLU A 167 -14.32 -19.45 6.75
CA GLU A 167 -15.38 -19.10 7.70
C GLU A 167 -14.79 -19.13 9.11
N ASP A 168 -14.60 -17.98 9.69
CA ASP A 168 -14.06 -17.82 11.04
C ASP A 168 -15.22 -17.57 12.02
N MET A 169 -15.51 -18.58 12.86
CA MET A 169 -16.59 -18.51 13.83
C MET A 169 -16.16 -17.90 15.16
N ARG A 170 -14.87 -17.56 15.31
CA ARG A 170 -14.37 -16.88 16.51
C ARG A 170 -14.97 -15.48 16.62
N GLN A 171 -15.03 -14.95 17.82
CA GLN A 171 -15.50 -13.57 18.05
C GLN A 171 -14.43 -12.51 17.73
N GLU A 172 -13.24 -12.94 17.31
CA GLU A 172 -12.16 -12.07 16.88
C GLU A 172 -12.52 -11.40 15.57
N LYS A 173 -12.02 -10.16 15.41
CA LYS A 173 -12.31 -9.35 14.23
C LYS A 173 -11.12 -9.23 13.28
N GLU A 174 -9.99 -9.83 13.65
CA GLU A 174 -8.75 -9.77 12.89
C GLU A 174 -8.38 -11.17 12.39
N MET A 175 -7.88 -11.19 11.17
CA MET A 175 -7.39 -12.39 10.53
C MET A 175 -6.08 -12.81 11.19
N ASP A 176 -6.00 -14.07 11.54
CA ASP A 176 -4.79 -14.69 12.07
C ASP A 176 -3.83 -15.03 10.91
N SER A 177 -2.66 -14.40 10.91
CA SER A 177 -1.66 -14.59 9.86
C SER A 177 -1.10 -16.00 9.80
N ASP A 178 -0.99 -16.70 10.94
CA ASP A 178 -0.42 -18.05 10.99
C ASP A 178 -1.43 -19.04 10.41
N ILE A 179 -2.69 -18.93 10.79
CA ILE A 179 -3.77 -19.75 10.20
C ILE A 179 -3.88 -19.46 8.69
N LEU A 180 -3.74 -18.21 8.26
CA LEU A 180 -3.76 -17.91 6.83
C LEU A 180 -2.63 -18.61 6.07
N ASN A 181 -1.41 -18.59 6.62
CA ASN A 181 -0.28 -19.29 6.01
C ASN A 181 -0.54 -20.78 5.88
N ASP A 182 -1.14 -21.38 6.89
CA ASP A 182 -1.54 -22.79 6.87
C ASP A 182 -2.62 -23.07 5.82
N VAL A 183 -3.66 -22.24 5.76
CA VAL A 183 -4.73 -22.31 4.75
C VAL A 183 -4.15 -22.22 3.33
N MET A 184 -3.22 -21.31 3.09
CA MET A 184 -2.56 -21.13 1.80
C MET A 184 -1.71 -22.37 1.43
N LEU A 185 -0.93 -22.87 2.38
CA LEU A 185 -0.10 -24.07 2.20
C LEU A 185 -0.96 -25.29 1.88
N ILE A 186 -2.01 -25.53 2.70
CA ILE A 186 -2.95 -26.64 2.52
C ILE A 186 -3.63 -26.56 1.15
N SER A 187 -4.18 -25.38 0.81
CA SER A 187 -4.86 -25.17 -0.48
C SER A 187 -3.96 -25.49 -1.67
N LYS A 188 -2.69 -25.07 -1.60
CA LYS A 188 -1.71 -25.34 -2.66
C LYS A 188 -1.42 -26.83 -2.79
N GLN A 189 -1.08 -27.49 -1.70
CA GLN A 189 -0.69 -28.90 -1.74
C GLN A 189 -1.88 -29.83 -2.06
N LEU A 190 -3.06 -29.55 -1.54
CA LEU A 190 -4.25 -30.33 -1.89
C LEU A 190 -4.63 -30.19 -3.36
N LYS A 191 -4.45 -29.01 -3.94
CA LYS A 191 -4.63 -28.81 -5.38
C LYS A 191 -3.66 -29.67 -6.22
N GLU A 192 -2.42 -29.83 -5.78
CA GLU A 192 -1.43 -30.73 -6.40
C GLU A 192 -1.87 -32.20 -6.31
N MET A 193 -2.61 -32.57 -5.27
CA MET A 193 -3.23 -33.91 -5.09
C MET A 193 -4.59 -34.07 -5.81
N ASN A 194 -5.04 -33.05 -6.58
CA ASN A 194 -6.36 -32.96 -7.22
C ASN A 194 -7.54 -32.95 -6.20
N ILE A 195 -7.30 -32.43 -5.01
CA ILE A 195 -8.33 -32.21 -4.00
C ILE A 195 -8.65 -30.71 -3.96
N PHE A 196 -9.90 -30.37 -4.23
CA PHE A 196 -10.37 -29.00 -4.20
C PHE A 196 -11.13 -28.74 -2.90
N ILE A 197 -10.84 -27.59 -2.29
CA ILE A 197 -11.48 -27.15 -1.06
C ILE A 197 -12.57 -26.15 -1.39
N ASN A 198 -13.76 -26.35 -0.83
CA ASN A 198 -14.86 -25.41 -0.91
C ASN A 198 -14.68 -24.29 0.12
N LYS A 199 -14.33 -24.68 1.36
CA LYS A 199 -14.09 -23.73 2.45
C LYS A 199 -13.28 -24.33 3.58
N PHE A 200 -12.62 -23.45 4.32
CA PHE A 200 -12.05 -23.73 5.63
C PHE A 200 -13.00 -23.23 6.72
N ILE A 201 -13.06 -23.91 7.83
CA ILE A 201 -13.91 -23.56 8.97
C ILE A 201 -13.04 -23.51 10.21
N ILE A 202 -12.94 -22.33 10.82
CA ILE A 202 -12.30 -22.10 12.11
C ILE A 202 -13.41 -22.07 13.17
N PRO A 203 -13.44 -23.01 14.12
CA PRO A 203 -14.51 -23.09 15.10
C PRO A 203 -14.44 -21.94 16.13
N ASP A 204 -15.56 -21.66 16.77
CA ASP A 204 -15.69 -20.66 17.83
C ASP A 204 -14.77 -20.94 19.04
N LYS A 205 -14.58 -22.20 19.36
CA LYS A 205 -13.66 -22.69 20.40
C LYS A 205 -12.38 -23.22 19.76
N PHE A 206 -11.62 -22.33 19.15
CA PHE A 206 -10.36 -22.65 18.50
C PHE A 206 -9.29 -23.03 19.55
N ILE A 207 -8.76 -24.25 19.42
CA ILE A 207 -7.65 -24.81 20.21
C ILE A 207 -6.59 -25.40 19.25
N GLY A 208 -6.29 -24.69 18.17
CA GLY A 208 -5.42 -25.15 17.09
C GLY A 208 -6.15 -25.96 16.01
N ASP A 209 -7.34 -26.48 16.25
CA ASP A 209 -8.07 -27.34 15.31
C ASP A 209 -8.92 -26.53 14.33
N PHE A 210 -8.84 -26.87 13.04
CA PHE A 210 -9.71 -26.31 12.00
C PHE A 210 -9.99 -27.33 10.90
N ASN A 211 -11.06 -27.10 10.13
CA ASN A 211 -11.55 -28.06 9.15
C ASN A 211 -11.43 -27.48 7.74
N ALA A 212 -11.17 -28.35 6.76
CA ALA A 212 -11.28 -28.05 5.34
C ALA A 212 -12.35 -28.94 4.70
N LEU A 213 -13.44 -28.34 4.23
CA LEU A 213 -14.50 -29.04 3.50
C LEU A 213 -14.10 -29.18 2.04
N THR A 214 -13.95 -30.41 1.58
CA THR A 214 -13.57 -30.69 0.20
C THR A 214 -14.76 -30.63 -0.76
N SER A 215 -14.50 -30.43 -2.05
CA SER A 215 -15.50 -30.57 -3.10
C SER A 215 -16.03 -32.00 -3.26
N GLY A 216 -15.30 -33.00 -2.75
CA GLY A 216 -15.71 -34.38 -2.68
C GLY A 216 -16.72 -34.69 -1.57
N GLY A 217 -17.06 -33.69 -0.73
CA GLY A 217 -18.07 -33.77 0.31
C GLY A 217 -17.59 -34.36 1.64
N TYR A 218 -16.31 -34.61 1.81
CA TYR A 218 -15.72 -35.03 3.08
C TYR A 218 -14.87 -33.89 3.69
N GLU A 219 -14.68 -33.99 5.00
CA GLU A 219 -13.88 -33.00 5.75
C GLU A 219 -12.45 -33.50 6.01
N LEU A 220 -11.50 -32.62 5.92
CA LEU A 220 -10.14 -32.82 6.41
C LEU A 220 -9.97 -32.02 7.70
N LEU A 221 -9.56 -32.68 8.78
CA LEU A 221 -9.36 -32.06 10.08
C LEU A 221 -7.87 -31.87 10.33
N PHE A 222 -7.47 -30.62 10.53
CA PHE A 222 -6.09 -30.18 10.76
C PHE A 222 -5.90 -29.63 12.16
N ASN A 223 -4.65 -29.63 12.62
CA ASN A 223 -4.24 -28.95 13.84
C ASN A 223 -3.09 -27.99 13.53
N ALA A 224 -3.30 -26.67 13.69
CA ALA A 224 -2.32 -25.61 13.43
C ALA A 224 -1.15 -25.61 14.43
N ASP A 225 -1.33 -26.16 15.64
CA ASP A 225 -0.25 -26.29 16.63
C ASP A 225 0.76 -27.38 16.26
N SER A 226 0.45 -28.17 15.23
CA SER A 226 1.28 -29.26 14.71
C SER A 226 1.83 -28.91 13.32
N ASP A 227 2.87 -29.62 12.87
CA ASP A 227 3.45 -29.39 11.53
C ASP A 227 2.45 -29.77 10.42
N ILE A 228 1.87 -28.77 9.77
CA ILE A 228 0.94 -28.92 8.65
C ILE A 228 1.56 -29.67 7.47
N LYS A 229 2.88 -29.50 7.22
CA LYS A 229 3.55 -30.20 6.13
C LYS A 229 3.61 -31.70 6.39
N GLU A 230 3.83 -32.11 7.65
CA GLU A 230 3.82 -33.52 8.02
C GLU A 230 2.42 -34.09 7.92
N GLN A 231 1.38 -33.37 8.36
CA GLN A 231 -0.02 -33.78 8.21
C GLN A 231 -0.38 -34.02 6.73
N LEU A 232 0.02 -33.10 5.84
CA LEU A 232 -0.22 -33.22 4.40
C LEU A 232 0.57 -34.37 3.76
N LYS A 233 1.79 -34.62 4.20
CA LYS A 233 2.59 -35.75 3.75
C LYS A 233 1.97 -37.11 4.13
N VAL A 234 1.50 -37.22 5.37
CA VAL A 234 0.81 -38.40 5.83
C VAL A 234 -0.49 -38.63 5.06
N LEU A 235 -1.23 -37.56 4.77
CA LEU A 235 -2.42 -37.61 3.92
C LEU A 235 -2.09 -38.10 2.48
N ASP A 236 -1.05 -37.61 1.87
CA ASP A 236 -0.64 -37.99 0.51
C ASP A 236 -0.31 -39.50 0.43
N ILE A 237 0.43 -40.01 1.42
CA ILE A 237 0.75 -41.43 1.52
C ILE A 237 -0.53 -42.26 1.67
N PHE A 238 -1.43 -41.86 2.58
CA PHE A 238 -2.69 -42.53 2.83
C PHE A 238 -3.59 -42.58 1.60
N LEU A 239 -3.72 -41.45 0.89
CA LEU A 239 -4.56 -41.39 -0.31
C LEU A 239 -3.98 -42.21 -1.47
N LYS A 240 -2.66 -42.32 -1.57
CA LYS A 240 -2.01 -43.22 -2.55
C LYS A 240 -2.31 -44.69 -2.25
N GLU A 241 -2.34 -45.07 -0.98
CA GLU A 241 -2.71 -46.44 -0.57
C GLU A 241 -4.18 -46.73 -0.86
N LYS A 242 -5.07 -45.76 -0.66
CA LYS A 242 -6.51 -45.87 -0.92
C LYS A 242 -6.91 -45.69 -2.40
N ARG A 243 -5.95 -45.38 -3.26
CA ARG A 243 -6.22 -45.19 -4.69
C ARG A 243 -6.72 -46.48 -5.34
N GLY A 244 -7.94 -46.39 -5.90
CA GLY A 244 -8.59 -47.55 -6.57
C GLY A 244 -9.48 -48.42 -5.66
N ASP A 245 -9.59 -48.05 -4.41
CA ASP A 245 -10.56 -48.67 -3.50
C ASP A 245 -11.96 -48.07 -3.76
N PRO A 246 -12.91 -48.84 -4.36
CA PRO A 246 -14.24 -48.33 -4.70
C PRO A 246 -15.12 -48.06 -3.45
N ASP A 247 -14.76 -48.65 -2.33
CA ASP A 247 -15.48 -48.52 -1.06
C ASP A 247 -14.96 -47.35 -0.22
N PHE A 248 -13.87 -46.73 -0.65
CA PHE A 248 -13.31 -45.57 0.04
C PHE A 248 -14.15 -44.31 -0.24
N LYS A 249 -15.09 -44.02 0.63
CA LYS A 249 -15.99 -42.84 0.63
C LYS A 249 -16.01 -42.22 2.01
N PRO A 250 -14.93 -41.54 2.42
CA PRO A 250 -14.86 -41.03 3.77
C PRO A 250 -15.87 -39.90 4.00
N GLN A 251 -16.35 -39.79 5.22
CA GLN A 251 -17.09 -38.63 5.73
C GLN A 251 -16.12 -37.55 6.23
N TYR A 252 -15.04 -38.00 6.88
CA TYR A 252 -13.94 -37.16 7.30
C TYR A 252 -12.61 -37.93 7.30
N ILE A 253 -11.52 -37.21 7.25
CA ILE A 253 -10.15 -37.70 7.46
C ILE A 253 -9.50 -36.79 8.50
N ASP A 254 -9.14 -37.34 9.65
CA ASP A 254 -8.57 -36.61 10.77
C ASP A 254 -7.03 -36.75 10.76
N LEU A 255 -6.34 -35.64 10.63
CA LEU A 255 -4.89 -35.54 10.54
C LEU A 255 -4.25 -34.91 11.79
N ARG A 256 -5.05 -34.55 12.80
CA ARG A 256 -4.62 -33.78 13.97
C ARG A 256 -3.62 -34.51 14.86
N ILE A 257 -3.51 -35.81 14.74
CA ILE A 257 -2.57 -36.62 15.53
C ILE A 257 -1.37 -36.97 14.67
N ASN A 258 -0.20 -36.50 15.04
CA ASN A 258 1.04 -36.74 14.31
C ASN A 258 1.26 -38.19 13.93
N GLY A 259 1.51 -38.42 12.62
CA GLY A 259 1.80 -39.75 12.08
C GLY A 259 0.62 -40.73 12.06
N ARG A 260 -0.60 -40.27 12.35
CA ARG A 260 -1.80 -41.13 12.36
C ARG A 260 -2.92 -40.49 11.58
N ILE A 261 -3.72 -41.33 10.92
CA ILE A 261 -4.95 -40.90 10.23
C ILE A 261 -6.11 -41.71 10.83
N TYR A 262 -7.16 -40.99 11.17
CA TYR A 262 -8.44 -41.57 11.48
C TYR A 262 -9.45 -41.13 10.41
N TYR A 263 -10.27 -42.07 9.94
CA TYR A 263 -11.27 -41.73 8.92
C TYR A 263 -12.54 -42.57 9.15
N LYS A 264 -13.65 -42.07 8.67
CA LYS A 264 -14.95 -42.74 8.76
C LYS A 264 -15.69 -42.57 7.45
#